data_d450d235d56fe6ce18f33316e946e932
#
_entry.id   d450d235d56fe6ce18f33316e946e932
#
_cell.length_a   1.000
_cell.length_b   1.000
_cell.length_c   1.000
_cell.angle_alpha   90.00
_cell.angle_beta   90.00
_cell.angle_gamma   90.00
#
_symmetry.space_group_name_H-M   'P 1'
#
loop_
_entity.id
_entity.type
_entity.pdbx_description
1 polymer ?
#
loop_
_entity_poly.entity_id
_entity_poly.type
_entity_poly.pdbx_seq_one_letter_code
_entity_poly.pdbx_strand_id
1 'polypeptide(L)'
;MKVSVLMPTYNHEKTIAQAIESFLLQKCSFSAELCIGDDKSTDSTLAIARSYAEKYPDRIKLLAKEQNQGLMANYKSLLEIATGEYIAILESDDYWIDSEKLEKQISFLDRNQNYGLSF
;
A
#
# COMPACT_ATOMS: atom_id res chain seq x y z
N MET A 1 2.78 -13.25 5.79
CA MET A 1 2.65 -12.33 4.65
C MET A 1 4.02 -12.07 4.06
N LYS A 2 4.17 -12.15 2.75
CA LYS A 2 5.47 -11.96 2.11
C LYS A 2 5.81 -10.47 1.95
N VAL A 3 4.86 -9.67 1.47
CA VAL A 3 5.09 -8.25 1.26
C VAL A 3 3.91 -7.42 1.77
N SER A 4 4.23 -6.30 2.42
CA SER A 4 3.28 -5.27 2.79
C SER A 4 3.54 -4.04 1.94
N VAL A 5 2.52 -3.60 1.21
CA VAL A 5 2.58 -2.37 0.42
C VAL A 5 1.98 -1.25 1.26
N LEU A 6 2.73 -0.18 1.47
CA LEU A 6 2.30 0.95 2.27
C LEU A 6 1.78 2.06 1.36
N MET A 7 0.58 2.54 1.64
CA MET A 7 -0.05 3.63 0.89
C MET A 7 -0.53 4.71 1.86
N PRO A 8 0.33 5.68 2.20
CA PRO A 8 -0.14 6.85 2.91
C PRO A 8 -0.98 7.71 1.97
N THR A 9 -2.06 8.29 2.47
CA THR A 9 -2.93 9.11 1.63
C THR A 9 -3.46 10.32 2.40
N TYR A 10 -3.58 11.43 1.69
CA TYR A 10 -4.23 12.64 2.17
C TYR A 10 -4.75 13.44 0.98
N ASN A 11 -6.08 13.54 0.89
CA ASN A 11 -6.75 14.33 -0.17
C ASN A 11 -6.33 13.93 -1.61
N HIS A 12 -6.41 12.62 -1.90
CA HIS A 12 -6.14 12.06 -3.23
C HIS A 12 -7.38 11.37 -3.82
N GLU A 13 -8.57 11.97 -3.67
CA GLU A 13 -9.82 11.36 -4.13
C GLU A 13 -9.85 11.08 -5.64
N LYS A 14 -9.10 11.84 -6.44
CA LYS A 14 -9.09 11.67 -7.89
C LYS A 14 -8.19 10.53 -8.36
N THR A 15 -7.24 10.09 -7.54
CA THR A 15 -6.20 9.15 -7.97
C THR A 15 -6.14 7.87 -7.15
N ILE A 16 -6.69 7.88 -5.92
CA ILE A 16 -6.53 6.74 -5.01
C ILE A 16 -7.13 5.45 -5.56
N ALA A 17 -8.27 5.51 -6.24
CA ALA A 17 -8.89 4.31 -6.81
C ALA A 17 -7.98 3.65 -7.83
N GLN A 18 -7.35 4.42 -8.73
CA GLN A 18 -6.41 3.90 -9.72
C GLN A 18 -5.19 3.27 -9.04
N ALA A 19 -4.68 3.92 -7.99
CA ALA A 19 -3.54 3.38 -7.23
C ALA A 19 -3.90 2.03 -6.60
N ILE A 20 -5.04 1.92 -5.93
CA ILE A 20 -5.50 0.66 -5.31
C ILE A 20 -5.70 -0.42 -6.37
N GLU A 21 -6.34 -0.09 -7.48
CA GLU A 21 -6.56 -1.04 -8.58
C GLU A 21 -5.23 -1.56 -9.14
N SER A 22 -4.20 -0.72 -9.23
CA SER A 22 -2.89 -1.15 -9.72
C SER A 22 -2.24 -2.18 -8.78
N PHE A 23 -2.48 -2.08 -7.47
CA PHE A 23 -2.07 -3.13 -6.52
C PHE A 23 -2.88 -4.41 -6.74
N LEU A 24 -4.20 -4.29 -6.87
CA LEU A 24 -5.08 -5.46 -7.03
C LEU A 24 -4.79 -6.23 -8.31
N LEU A 25 -4.27 -5.58 -9.34
CA LEU A 25 -3.89 -6.20 -10.61
C LEU A 25 -2.51 -6.88 -10.58
N GLN A 26 -1.78 -6.77 -9.49
CA GLN A 26 -0.47 -7.42 -9.39
C GLN A 26 -0.61 -8.94 -9.40
N LYS A 27 0.18 -9.57 -10.24
CA LYS A 27 0.27 -11.03 -10.37
C LYS A 27 1.51 -11.50 -9.62
N CYS A 28 1.30 -12.17 -8.50
CA CYS A 28 2.42 -12.69 -7.72
C CYS A 28 2.12 -14.06 -7.14
N SER A 29 3.19 -14.86 -7.00
CA SER A 29 3.12 -16.23 -6.47
C SER A 29 3.15 -16.26 -4.94
N PHE A 30 3.22 -15.10 -4.30
CA PHE A 30 3.32 -14.96 -2.85
C PHE A 30 2.19 -14.07 -2.32
N SER A 31 2.00 -14.05 -1.01
CA SER A 31 0.96 -13.23 -0.40
C SER A 31 1.40 -11.77 -0.27
N ALA A 32 0.49 -10.86 -0.58
CA ALA A 32 0.72 -9.41 -0.50
C ALA A 32 -0.50 -8.74 0.13
N GLU A 33 -0.24 -7.75 0.97
CA GLU A 33 -1.28 -6.91 1.57
C GLU A 33 -1.04 -5.46 1.22
N LEU A 34 -2.12 -4.67 1.13
CA LEU A 34 -2.05 -3.21 0.98
C LEU A 34 -2.51 -2.58 2.29
N CYS A 35 -1.63 -1.76 2.87
CA CYS A 35 -1.92 -1.03 4.11
C CYS A 35 -2.11 0.44 3.75
N ILE A 36 -3.35 0.92 3.83
CA ILE A 36 -3.71 2.30 3.51
C ILE A 36 -3.82 3.09 4.81
N GLY A 37 -3.10 4.20 4.89
CA GLY A 37 -3.20 5.12 6.03
C GLY A 37 -3.79 6.45 5.59
N ASP A 38 -5.00 6.75 6.02
CA ASP A 38 -5.64 8.04 5.73
C ASP A 38 -5.33 9.03 6.83
N ASP A 39 -4.65 10.12 6.48
CA ASP A 39 -4.20 11.15 7.41
C ASP A 39 -5.26 12.25 7.61
N LYS A 40 -6.51 11.82 7.88
CA LYS A 40 -7.64 12.72 8.11
C LYS A 40 -7.98 13.56 6.86
N SER A 41 -8.16 12.89 5.72
CA SER A 41 -8.58 13.55 4.48
C SER A 41 -9.89 14.30 4.67
N THR A 42 -9.99 15.44 4.02
CA THR A 42 -11.19 16.31 4.06
C THR A 42 -12.09 16.12 2.83
N ASP A 43 -11.62 15.34 1.86
CA ASP A 43 -12.37 15.01 0.64
C ASP A 43 -12.94 13.57 0.72
N SER A 44 -13.26 12.96 -0.42
CA SER A 44 -13.81 11.60 -0.49
C SER A 44 -12.77 10.48 -0.41
N THR A 45 -11.50 10.79 -0.18
CA THR A 45 -10.41 9.80 -0.15
C THR A 45 -10.71 8.66 0.83
N LEU A 46 -11.09 8.99 2.07
CA LEU A 46 -11.36 7.97 3.09
C LEU A 46 -12.53 7.06 2.70
N ALA A 47 -13.61 7.63 2.15
CA ALA A 47 -14.76 6.85 1.73
C ALA A 47 -14.40 5.86 0.62
N ILE A 48 -13.57 6.28 -0.33
CA ILE A 48 -13.08 5.41 -1.41
C ILE A 48 -12.21 4.29 -0.84
N ALA A 49 -11.24 4.62 0.00
CA ALA A 49 -10.36 3.62 0.63
C ALA A 49 -11.17 2.61 1.45
N ARG A 50 -12.15 3.09 2.21
CA ARG A 50 -13.01 2.21 3.03
C ARG A 50 -13.81 1.25 2.17
N SER A 51 -14.33 1.68 1.03
CA SER A 51 -15.08 0.81 0.14
C SER A 51 -14.22 -0.34 -0.39
N TYR A 52 -12.95 -0.07 -0.71
CA TYR A 52 -12.02 -1.12 -1.14
C TYR A 52 -11.64 -2.06 0.00
N ALA A 53 -11.40 -1.54 1.19
CA ALA A 53 -11.06 -2.36 2.35
C ALA A 53 -12.21 -3.30 2.73
N GLU A 54 -13.45 -2.85 2.63
CA GLU A 54 -14.63 -3.67 2.90
C GLU A 54 -14.83 -4.75 1.84
N LYS A 55 -14.51 -4.44 0.57
CA LYS A 55 -14.64 -5.39 -0.54
C LYS A 55 -13.52 -6.44 -0.54
N TYR A 56 -12.32 -6.08 -0.09
CA TYR A 56 -11.14 -6.96 -0.10
C TYR A 56 -10.51 -7.03 1.29
N PRO A 57 -11.25 -7.52 2.31
CA PRO A 57 -10.76 -7.47 3.71
C PRO A 57 -9.52 -8.31 3.95
N ASP A 58 -9.28 -9.36 3.13
CA ASP A 58 -8.10 -10.21 3.26
C ASP A 58 -6.86 -9.62 2.61
N ARG A 59 -7.02 -8.58 1.81
CA ARG A 59 -5.93 -7.99 1.03
C ARG A 59 -5.63 -6.56 1.40
N ILE A 60 -6.60 -5.82 1.93
CA ILE A 60 -6.48 -4.38 2.18
C ILE A 60 -6.80 -4.09 3.65
N LYS A 61 -5.85 -3.45 4.33
CA LYS A 61 -6.02 -2.92 5.68
C LYS A 61 -6.13 -1.40 5.59
N LEU A 62 -7.05 -0.82 6.34
CA LEU A 62 -7.24 0.63 6.38
C LEU A 62 -7.04 1.15 7.79
N LEU A 63 -6.14 2.11 7.93
CA LEU A 63 -5.93 2.85 9.17
C LEU A 63 -6.39 4.29 8.94
N ALA A 64 -7.54 4.64 9.52
CA ALA A 64 -8.10 5.99 9.44
C ALA A 64 -7.69 6.78 10.67
N LYS A 65 -6.90 7.83 10.48
CA LYS A 65 -6.44 8.65 11.60
C LYS A 65 -7.49 9.67 12.01
N GLU A 66 -7.57 9.94 13.29
CA GLU A 66 -8.51 10.92 13.84
C GLU A 66 -8.00 12.35 13.73
N GLN A 67 -6.70 12.52 13.51
CA GLN A 67 -6.05 13.83 13.36
C GLN A 67 -5.00 13.76 12.26
N ASN A 68 -4.82 14.87 11.55
CA ASN A 68 -3.75 15.00 10.57
C ASN A 68 -2.43 15.12 11.32
N GLN A 69 -1.54 14.16 11.12
CA GLN A 69 -0.25 14.06 11.80
C GLN A 69 0.94 14.17 10.86
N GLY A 70 0.70 14.20 9.54
CA GLY A 70 1.73 14.33 8.53
C GLY A 70 2.23 13.00 7.99
N LEU A 71 3.00 13.09 6.90
CA LEU A 71 3.43 11.93 6.12
C LEU A 71 4.31 10.98 6.92
N MET A 72 5.28 11.50 7.69
CA MET A 72 6.21 10.65 8.45
C MET A 72 5.50 9.86 9.53
N ALA A 73 4.57 10.50 10.28
CA ALA A 73 3.78 9.81 11.29
C ALA A 73 2.87 8.76 10.64
N ASN A 74 2.35 9.03 9.44
CA ASN A 74 1.52 8.09 8.70
C ASN A 74 2.33 6.84 8.30
N TYR A 75 3.53 7.01 7.74
CA TYR A 75 4.40 5.88 7.43
C TYR A 75 4.74 5.05 8.67
N LYS A 76 5.04 5.70 9.78
CA LYS A 76 5.35 5.02 11.03
C LYS A 76 4.18 4.13 11.48
N SER A 77 2.97 4.67 11.42
CA SER A 77 1.77 3.92 11.79
C SER A 77 1.52 2.73 10.87
N LEU A 78 1.77 2.90 9.56
CA LEU A 78 1.63 1.81 8.60
C LEU A 78 2.66 0.72 8.84
N LEU A 79 3.90 1.07 9.16
CA LEU A 79 4.93 0.09 9.49
C LEU A 79 4.54 -0.74 10.72
N GLU A 80 3.85 -0.14 11.69
CA GLU A 80 3.40 -0.84 12.89
C GLU A 80 2.35 -1.93 12.61
N ILE A 81 1.52 -1.74 11.57
CA ILE A 81 0.48 -2.74 11.21
C ILE A 81 0.92 -3.68 10.09
N ALA A 82 2.02 -3.41 9.43
CA ALA A 82 2.53 -4.24 8.34
C ALA A 82 3.07 -5.56 8.89
N THR A 83 2.75 -6.67 8.21
CA THR A 83 3.18 -8.02 8.63
C THR A 83 4.12 -8.68 7.63
N GLY A 84 4.43 -8.03 6.51
CA GLY A 84 5.25 -8.60 5.46
C GLY A 84 6.74 -8.66 5.79
N GLU A 85 7.42 -9.63 5.20
CA GLU A 85 8.88 -9.71 5.26
C GLU A 85 9.54 -8.54 4.52
N TYR A 86 8.90 -8.09 3.46
CA TYR A 86 9.37 -6.96 2.65
C TYR A 86 8.34 -5.84 2.68
N ILE A 87 8.81 -4.62 2.55
CA ILE A 87 7.97 -3.43 2.49
C ILE A 87 8.13 -2.79 1.11
N ALA A 88 7.00 -2.51 0.46
CA ALA A 88 6.95 -1.74 -0.76
C ALA A 88 6.11 -0.48 -0.53
N ILE A 89 6.30 0.53 -1.34
CA ILE A 89 5.57 1.79 -1.22
C ILE A 89 4.82 2.07 -2.53
N LEU A 90 3.55 2.43 -2.41
CA LEU A 90 2.72 2.86 -3.51
C LEU A 90 1.96 4.11 -3.07
N GLU A 91 2.38 5.26 -3.53
CA GLU A 91 1.72 6.52 -3.18
C GLU A 91 0.34 6.61 -3.83
N SER A 92 -0.63 7.19 -3.14
CA SER A 92 -2.02 7.22 -3.60
C SER A 92 -2.29 8.14 -4.79
N ASP A 93 -1.30 8.93 -5.22
CA ASP A 93 -1.34 9.73 -6.45
C ASP A 93 -0.54 9.09 -7.59
N ASP A 94 -0.13 7.83 -7.43
CA ASP A 94 0.63 7.08 -8.41
C ASP A 94 -0.09 5.77 -8.72
N TYR A 95 0.44 4.98 -9.65
CA TYR A 95 -0.07 3.64 -9.95
C TYR A 95 1.01 2.83 -10.65
N TRP A 96 0.96 1.51 -10.44
CA TRP A 96 1.91 0.60 -11.06
C TRP A 96 1.41 0.15 -12.42
N ILE A 97 2.24 0.32 -13.44
CA ILE A 97 1.93 -0.09 -14.83
C ILE A 97 2.20 -1.57 -15.03
N ASP A 98 3.31 -2.08 -14.49
CA ASP A 98 3.73 -3.47 -14.65
C ASP A 98 2.99 -4.36 -13.64
N SER A 99 2.14 -5.26 -14.12
CA SER A 99 1.38 -6.18 -13.26
C SER A 99 2.27 -7.24 -12.59
N GLU A 100 3.54 -7.34 -12.94
CA GLU A 100 4.50 -8.27 -12.35
C GLU A 100 5.60 -7.57 -11.56
N LYS A 101 5.41 -6.28 -11.24
CA LYS A 101 6.40 -5.47 -10.54
C LYS A 101 6.79 -6.10 -9.20
N LEU A 102 5.82 -6.46 -8.37
CA LEU A 102 6.09 -7.07 -7.06
C LEU A 102 6.80 -8.42 -7.21
N GLU A 103 6.33 -9.25 -8.12
CA GLU A 103 6.93 -10.57 -8.36
C GLU A 103 8.41 -10.44 -8.72
N LYS A 104 8.74 -9.52 -9.63
CA LYS A 104 10.11 -9.30 -10.08
C LYS A 104 11.00 -8.77 -8.96
N GLN A 105 10.52 -7.78 -8.21
CA GLN A 105 11.30 -7.15 -7.15
C GLN A 105 11.54 -8.08 -5.96
N ILE A 106 10.51 -8.78 -5.52
CA ILE A 106 10.63 -9.69 -4.38
C ILE A 106 11.46 -10.91 -4.75
N SER A 107 11.29 -11.46 -5.97
CA SER A 107 12.13 -12.57 -6.44
C SER A 107 13.59 -12.17 -6.51
N PHE A 108 13.89 -10.94 -6.93
CA PHE A 108 15.25 -10.41 -6.93
C PHE A 108 15.83 -10.34 -5.52
N LEU A 109 15.08 -9.78 -4.57
CA LEU A 109 15.53 -9.64 -3.19
C LEU A 109 15.72 -10.99 -2.50
N ASP A 110 14.87 -11.97 -2.76
CA ASP A 110 15.02 -13.32 -2.25
C ASP A 110 16.30 -14.00 -2.74
N ARG A 111 16.68 -13.76 -4.02
CA ARG A 111 17.89 -14.32 -4.60
C ARG A 111 19.15 -13.56 -4.22
N ASN A 112 19.02 -12.30 -3.83
CA ASN A 112 20.12 -11.40 -3.55
C ASN A 112 19.96 -10.78 -2.16
N GLN A 113 20.01 -11.62 -1.13
CA GLN A 113 19.71 -11.21 0.25
C GLN A 113 20.67 -10.16 0.82
N ASN A 114 21.75 -9.85 0.12
CA ASN A 114 22.65 -8.78 0.51
C ASN A 114 22.09 -7.38 0.18
N TYR A 115 21.00 -7.33 -0.63
CA TYR A 115 20.36 -6.07 -1.01
C TYR A 115 19.09 -5.89 -0.16
N GLY A 116 18.98 -4.75 0.49
CA GLY A 116 17.80 -4.43 1.28
C GLY A 116 16.75 -3.64 0.53
N LEU A 117 17.02 -3.22 -0.72
CA LEU A 117 16.18 -2.28 -1.45
C LEU A 117 16.19 -2.54 -2.94
N SER A 118 15.01 -2.42 -3.57
CA SER A 118 14.85 -2.54 -5.02
C SER A 118 13.90 -1.46 -5.53
N PHE A 119 14.17 -0.94 -6.72
CA PHE A 119 13.35 0.11 -7.34
C PHE A 119 12.67 -0.37 -8.61
#